data_8b3009341a7fe7ea638afdb52612b3df
#
_entry.id   8b3009341a7fe7ea638afdb52612b3df
#
_cell.length_a   1.000
_cell.length_b   1.000
_cell.length_c   1.000
_cell.angle_alpha   90.00
_cell.angle_beta   90.00
_cell.angle_gamma   90.00
#
_symmetry.space_group_name_H-M   'P 1'
#
loop_
_entity.id
_entity.type
_entity.pdbx_description
1 polymer ?
#
loop_
_entity_poly.entity_id
_entity_poly.type
_entity_poly.pdbx_seq_one_letter_code
_entity_poly.pdbx_strand_id
1 'polypeptide(L)'
;MPSFIWYIILGFVALSLIVYFLQEKFIFKPEKLKQDFRFRYDIPFKELFFDIEPGVRINGLHFYREQPHGLILYFHGNTRSIKGWARYARDFYRYNYDVLLVDYRGFGKSTGKRSEKEMLSDMQFVYESLLKQYAENHIIVYGRSLGSGFAAKVASENRPRYLILDSPYYNFTQVVERFLPILPIRYVLRYHLRTDKWIRKVNCHTYIIHGTKDRLIPIRQSEALQKLNPHKITLIRIQNGGHNNLPKFDEYHNFIRDILKY
;
A
#
# COMPACT_ATOMS: atom_id res chain seq x y z
N MET A 1 28.57 36.60 17.32
CA MET A 1 27.61 35.56 17.75
C MET A 1 26.24 35.58 17.05
N PRO A 2 25.58 36.74 16.76
CA PRO A 2 24.29 36.72 16.05
C PRO A 2 24.34 36.11 14.64
N SER A 3 25.42 36.33 13.88
CA SER A 3 25.54 35.82 12.49
C SER A 3 25.56 34.31 12.37
N PHE A 4 26.14 33.58 13.32
CA PHE A 4 26.20 32.11 13.30
C PHE A 4 24.80 31.45 13.44
N ILE A 5 23.95 32.01 14.28
CA ILE A 5 22.57 31.52 14.47
C ILE A 5 21.76 31.66 13.18
N TRP A 6 21.95 32.78 12.45
CA TRP A 6 21.29 32.99 11.16
C TRP A 6 21.70 31.95 10.10
N TYR A 7 22.98 31.56 10.05
CA TYR A 7 23.44 30.51 9.13
C TYR A 7 22.81 29.15 9.46
N ILE A 8 22.63 28.81 10.75
CA ILE A 8 21.95 27.60 11.17
C ILE A 8 20.48 27.61 10.73
N ILE A 9 19.77 28.72 10.98
CA ILE A 9 18.36 28.88 10.57
C ILE A 9 18.23 28.80 9.06
N LEU A 10 19.07 29.49 8.30
CA LEU A 10 19.06 29.43 6.83
C LEU A 10 19.32 28.00 6.32
N GLY A 11 20.29 27.31 6.89
CA GLY A 11 20.60 25.93 6.57
C GLY A 11 19.41 24.98 6.84
N PHE A 12 18.76 25.17 7.98
CA PHE A 12 17.57 24.39 8.35
C PHE A 12 16.39 24.66 7.41
N VAL A 13 16.13 25.91 7.04
CA VAL A 13 15.09 26.29 6.07
C VAL A 13 15.43 25.74 4.70
N ALA A 14 16.68 25.89 4.24
CA ALA A 14 17.11 25.35 2.94
C ALA A 14 16.93 23.82 2.87
N LEU A 15 17.34 23.09 3.92
CA LEU A 15 17.16 21.64 3.98
C LEU A 15 15.67 21.25 3.99
N SER A 16 14.83 21.99 4.70
CA SER A 16 13.37 21.77 4.72
C SER A 16 12.76 21.97 3.33
N LEU A 17 13.17 23.00 2.59
CA LEU A 17 12.74 23.24 1.22
C LEU A 17 13.22 22.14 0.26
N ILE A 18 14.48 21.71 0.39
CA ILE A 18 15.02 20.60 -0.41
C ILE A 18 14.16 19.34 -0.20
N VAL A 19 13.86 18.99 1.06
CA VAL A 19 13.01 17.85 1.36
C VAL A 19 11.60 18.05 0.80
N TYR A 20 11.01 19.23 0.96
CA TYR A 20 9.68 19.55 0.42
C TYR A 20 9.58 19.33 -1.09
N PHE A 21 10.56 19.76 -1.87
CA PHE A 21 10.52 19.62 -3.32
C PHE A 21 10.97 18.26 -3.82
N LEU A 22 11.91 17.61 -3.13
CA LEU A 22 12.49 16.35 -3.60
C LEU A 22 11.90 15.10 -2.96
N GLN A 23 11.00 15.22 -1.97
CA GLN A 23 10.46 14.08 -1.22
C GLN A 23 9.91 12.94 -2.10
N GLU A 24 9.29 13.26 -3.22
CA GLU A 24 8.74 12.23 -4.11
C GLU A 24 9.80 11.29 -4.68
N LYS A 25 11.02 11.80 -4.93
CA LYS A 25 12.14 10.98 -5.41
C LYS A 25 12.62 9.98 -4.35
N PHE A 26 12.45 10.32 -3.06
CA PHE A 26 12.84 9.46 -1.95
C PHE A 26 11.71 8.51 -1.54
N ILE A 27 10.47 9.00 -1.53
CA ILE A 27 9.30 8.22 -1.14
C ILE A 27 8.95 7.20 -2.23
N PHE A 28 8.86 7.62 -3.49
CA PHE A 28 8.43 6.78 -4.61
C PHE A 28 9.61 6.43 -5.51
N LYS A 29 9.81 5.14 -5.73
CA LYS A 29 10.86 4.61 -6.62
C LYS A 29 10.23 3.80 -7.74
N PRO A 30 9.43 4.44 -8.62
CA PRO A 30 8.70 3.74 -9.66
C PRO A 30 9.65 3.18 -10.73
N GLU A 31 9.36 1.98 -11.20
CA GLU A 31 9.78 1.50 -12.51
C GLU A 31 8.75 2.03 -13.51
N LYS A 32 9.19 2.80 -14.50
CA LYS A 32 8.34 3.21 -15.63
C LYS A 32 8.42 2.18 -16.72
N LEU A 33 7.29 1.83 -17.29
CA LEU A 33 7.19 0.92 -18.43
C LEU A 33 6.72 1.69 -19.68
N LYS A 34 7.20 1.31 -20.83
CA LYS A 34 6.67 1.79 -22.12
C LYS A 34 5.23 1.33 -22.27
N GLN A 35 4.39 2.10 -22.97
CA GLN A 35 2.97 1.77 -23.15
C GLN A 35 2.77 0.47 -23.94
N ASP A 36 3.68 0.15 -24.84
CA ASP A 36 3.71 -1.08 -25.64
C ASP A 36 4.36 -2.27 -24.93
N PHE A 37 4.83 -2.12 -23.69
CA PHE A 37 5.39 -3.23 -22.89
C PHE A 37 4.35 -4.34 -22.74
N ARG A 38 4.72 -5.59 -23.02
CA ARG A 38 3.86 -6.76 -22.90
C ARG A 38 4.23 -7.56 -21.67
N PHE A 39 3.29 -7.70 -20.76
CA PHE A 39 3.43 -8.58 -19.60
C PHE A 39 3.41 -10.05 -20.02
N ARG A 40 4.13 -10.89 -19.29
CA ARG A 40 4.17 -12.35 -19.53
C ARG A 40 4.18 -13.07 -18.19
N TYR A 41 3.12 -13.83 -17.92
CA TYR A 41 2.98 -14.68 -16.74
C TYR A 41 2.39 -16.02 -17.18
N ASP A 42 2.61 -17.05 -16.38
CA ASP A 42 2.18 -18.43 -16.61
C ASP A 42 0.79 -18.73 -16.04
N ILE A 43 0.14 -17.77 -15.40
CA ILE A 43 -1.26 -17.85 -14.97
C ILE A 43 -2.10 -16.87 -15.79
N PRO A 44 -3.37 -17.19 -16.10
CA PRO A 44 -4.25 -16.33 -16.89
C PRO A 44 -4.40 -14.94 -16.28
N PHE A 45 -4.24 -13.91 -17.11
CA PHE A 45 -4.40 -12.53 -16.69
C PHE A 45 -4.92 -11.65 -17.82
N LYS A 46 -5.47 -10.50 -17.43
CA LYS A 46 -5.83 -9.39 -18.33
C LYS A 46 -5.13 -8.12 -17.85
N GLU A 47 -4.60 -7.35 -18.78
CA GLU A 47 -4.16 -5.99 -18.51
C GLU A 47 -5.38 -5.07 -18.58
N LEU A 48 -5.58 -4.26 -17.52
CA LEU A 48 -6.68 -3.32 -17.40
C LEU A 48 -6.15 -1.90 -17.34
N PHE A 49 -6.97 -0.96 -17.81
CA PHE A 49 -6.77 0.47 -17.63
C PHE A 49 -8.04 1.09 -17.08
N PHE A 50 -7.90 1.85 -16.00
CA PHE A 50 -8.96 2.62 -15.38
C PHE A 50 -8.76 4.09 -15.78
N ASP A 51 -9.65 4.61 -16.61
CA ASP A 51 -9.63 6.01 -17.04
C ASP A 51 -10.21 6.88 -15.92
N ILE A 52 -9.35 7.63 -15.24
CA ILE A 52 -9.70 8.46 -14.08
C ILE A 52 -10.21 9.81 -14.54
N GLU A 53 -9.44 10.49 -15.41
CA GLU A 53 -9.71 11.80 -15.97
C GLU A 53 -8.92 11.96 -17.29
N PRO A 54 -9.21 12.96 -18.13
CA PRO A 54 -8.49 13.18 -19.37
C PRO A 54 -6.97 13.16 -19.20
N GLY A 55 -6.30 12.22 -19.87
CA GLY A 55 -4.83 12.01 -19.80
C GLY A 55 -4.32 11.27 -18.58
N VAL A 56 -5.20 10.86 -17.66
CA VAL A 56 -4.84 10.09 -16.46
C VAL A 56 -5.54 8.75 -16.45
N ARG A 57 -4.74 7.68 -16.46
CA ARG A 57 -5.23 6.32 -16.33
C ARG A 57 -4.36 5.48 -15.40
N ILE A 58 -4.98 4.59 -14.68
CA ILE A 58 -4.36 3.63 -13.77
C ILE A 58 -4.28 2.28 -14.46
N ASN A 59 -3.08 1.71 -14.53
CA ASN A 59 -2.84 0.39 -15.09
C ASN A 59 -2.96 -0.68 -14.01
N GLY A 60 -3.60 -1.79 -14.34
CA GLY A 60 -3.77 -2.95 -13.48
C GLY A 60 -3.52 -4.27 -14.19
N LEU A 61 -3.15 -5.28 -13.42
CA LEU A 61 -3.08 -6.67 -13.86
C LEU A 61 -4.09 -7.49 -13.07
N HIS A 62 -5.08 -8.01 -13.76
CA HIS A 62 -6.13 -8.86 -13.22
C HIS A 62 -5.84 -10.32 -13.56
N PHE A 63 -5.38 -11.08 -12.56
CA PHE A 63 -5.26 -12.53 -12.63
C PHE A 63 -6.60 -13.13 -12.25
N TYR A 64 -7.23 -13.89 -13.16
CA TYR A 64 -8.61 -14.34 -13.02
C TYR A 64 -8.74 -15.86 -13.03
N ARG A 65 -9.80 -16.33 -12.39
CA ARG A 65 -10.25 -17.74 -12.33
C ARG A 65 -11.60 -17.88 -13.01
N GLU A 66 -12.00 -19.09 -13.35
CA GLU A 66 -13.34 -19.33 -13.95
C GLU A 66 -14.48 -19.09 -12.95
N GLN A 67 -14.31 -19.54 -11.71
CA GLN A 67 -15.29 -19.40 -10.62
C GLN A 67 -14.57 -19.00 -9.33
N PRO A 68 -14.14 -17.74 -9.19
CA PRO A 68 -13.39 -17.31 -8.02
C PRO A 68 -14.30 -17.20 -6.78
N HIS A 69 -13.74 -17.47 -5.61
CA HIS A 69 -14.40 -17.20 -4.32
C HIS A 69 -14.55 -15.69 -4.05
N GLY A 70 -13.81 -14.87 -4.75
CA GLY A 70 -13.79 -13.42 -4.62
C GLY A 70 -12.56 -12.82 -5.25
N LEU A 71 -12.30 -11.54 -4.94
CA LEU A 71 -11.18 -10.77 -5.48
C LEU A 71 -10.29 -10.25 -4.37
N ILE A 72 -8.97 -10.33 -4.57
CA ILE A 72 -7.97 -9.60 -3.79
C ILE A 72 -7.59 -8.35 -4.56
N LEU A 73 -7.96 -7.16 -4.07
CA LEU A 73 -7.45 -5.88 -4.56
C LEU A 73 -6.13 -5.56 -3.85
N TYR A 74 -5.03 -5.62 -4.59
CA TYR A 74 -3.68 -5.54 -4.04
C TYR A 74 -3.03 -4.19 -4.32
N PHE A 75 -2.73 -3.43 -3.26
CA PHE A 75 -1.97 -2.20 -3.27
C PHE A 75 -0.51 -2.47 -2.86
N HIS A 76 0.40 -2.26 -3.79
CA HIS A 76 1.82 -2.60 -3.62
C HIS A 76 2.63 -1.56 -2.85
N GLY A 77 3.89 -1.89 -2.54
CA GLY A 77 4.83 -0.99 -1.88
C GLY A 77 5.36 0.13 -2.80
N ASN A 78 6.27 0.95 -2.27
CA ASN A 78 6.72 2.19 -2.89
C ASN A 78 7.75 2.05 -4.03
N THR A 79 8.10 0.83 -4.43
CA THR A 79 9.15 0.57 -5.44
C THR A 79 8.63 -0.21 -6.62
N ARG A 80 9.36 -0.15 -7.76
CA ARG A 80 9.09 -0.93 -8.99
C ARG A 80 7.74 -0.57 -9.63
N SER A 81 7.09 -1.55 -10.25
CA SER A 81 5.74 -1.51 -10.85
C SER A 81 5.04 -2.84 -10.62
N ILE A 82 3.78 -2.95 -11.00
CA ILE A 82 3.03 -4.21 -10.95
C ILE A 82 3.74 -5.34 -11.68
N LYS A 83 4.60 -5.07 -12.67
CA LYS A 83 5.46 -6.07 -13.32
C LYS A 83 6.27 -6.88 -12.29
N GLY A 84 6.88 -6.20 -11.32
CA GLY A 84 7.66 -6.85 -10.27
C GLY A 84 6.82 -7.41 -9.13
N TRP A 85 5.65 -6.80 -8.87
CA TRP A 85 4.77 -7.18 -7.78
C TRP A 85 3.84 -8.32 -8.13
N ALA A 86 3.53 -8.55 -9.41
CA ALA A 86 2.61 -9.60 -9.87
C ALA A 86 2.99 -11.01 -9.42
N ARG A 87 4.25 -11.27 -9.08
CA ARG A 87 4.69 -12.57 -8.51
C ARG A 87 3.92 -12.96 -7.24
N TYR A 88 3.44 -11.96 -6.47
CA TYR A 88 2.67 -12.22 -5.25
C TYR A 88 1.22 -12.61 -5.53
N ALA A 89 0.71 -12.44 -6.76
CA ALA A 89 -0.62 -12.90 -7.12
C ALA A 89 -0.80 -14.41 -6.88
N ARG A 90 0.27 -15.20 -7.05
CA ARG A 90 0.24 -16.66 -6.85
C ARG A 90 -0.09 -17.05 -5.41
N ASP A 91 0.25 -16.23 -4.43
CA ASP A 91 -0.03 -16.50 -3.02
C ASP A 91 -1.53 -16.59 -2.74
N PHE A 92 -2.35 -15.93 -3.54
CA PHE A 92 -3.80 -15.87 -3.43
C PHE A 92 -4.49 -16.71 -4.51
N TYR A 93 -3.97 -16.69 -5.73
CA TYR A 93 -4.52 -17.38 -6.89
C TYR A 93 -4.69 -18.88 -6.64
N ARG A 94 -3.78 -19.52 -5.90
CA ARG A 94 -3.88 -20.94 -5.52
C ARG A 94 -5.05 -21.27 -4.60
N TYR A 95 -5.66 -20.27 -3.96
CA TYR A 95 -6.86 -20.42 -3.10
C TYR A 95 -8.15 -20.02 -3.83
N ASN A 96 -8.12 -20.03 -5.15
CA ASN A 96 -9.26 -19.74 -6.01
C ASN A 96 -9.80 -18.31 -5.88
N TYR A 97 -8.91 -17.32 -5.63
CA TYR A 97 -9.24 -15.89 -5.70
C TYR A 97 -8.69 -15.27 -6.97
N ASP A 98 -9.48 -14.35 -7.53
CA ASP A 98 -8.95 -13.39 -8.48
C ASP A 98 -7.99 -12.42 -7.75
N VAL A 99 -7.02 -11.87 -8.48
CA VAL A 99 -6.10 -10.89 -7.92
C VAL A 99 -5.94 -9.72 -8.87
N LEU A 100 -6.31 -8.53 -8.43
CA LEU A 100 -6.06 -7.29 -9.16
C LEU A 100 -4.95 -6.51 -8.46
N LEU A 101 -3.80 -6.37 -9.13
CA LEU A 101 -2.75 -5.45 -8.73
C LEU A 101 -2.86 -4.17 -9.58
N VAL A 102 -2.69 -3.00 -8.95
CA VAL A 102 -2.75 -1.72 -9.66
C VAL A 102 -1.52 -0.88 -9.39
N ASP A 103 -1.03 -0.20 -10.43
CA ASP A 103 0.03 0.79 -10.34
C ASP A 103 -0.53 2.17 -9.97
N TYR A 104 0.16 2.91 -9.11
CA TYR A 104 -0.19 4.29 -8.81
C TYR A 104 0.21 5.24 -9.94
N ARG A 105 -0.30 6.48 -9.94
CA ARG A 105 0.14 7.54 -10.87
C ARG A 105 1.67 7.58 -10.97
N GLY A 106 2.20 7.51 -12.21
CA GLY A 106 3.63 7.54 -12.50
C GLY A 106 4.41 6.27 -12.18
N PHE A 107 3.73 5.15 -11.86
CA PHE A 107 4.30 3.81 -11.80
C PHE A 107 3.91 3.02 -13.06
N GLY A 108 4.78 2.11 -13.51
CA GLY A 108 4.52 1.24 -14.65
C GLY A 108 4.03 2.00 -15.87
N LYS A 109 2.85 1.66 -16.36
CA LYS A 109 2.15 2.34 -17.46
C LYS A 109 1.12 3.37 -16.97
N SER A 110 0.92 3.51 -15.66
CA SER A 110 -0.01 4.50 -15.10
C SER A 110 0.51 5.92 -15.35
N THR A 111 -0.40 6.83 -15.73
CA THR A 111 -0.10 8.23 -16.05
C THR A 111 -0.54 9.18 -14.93
N GLY A 112 -0.28 10.46 -15.09
CA GLY A 112 -0.68 11.51 -14.16
C GLY A 112 0.38 11.90 -13.13
N LYS A 113 0.21 13.10 -12.57
CA LYS A 113 1.05 13.63 -11.48
C LYS A 113 0.56 13.08 -10.14
N ARG A 114 1.48 12.79 -9.25
CA ARG A 114 1.18 12.30 -7.90
C ARG A 114 0.81 13.45 -6.97
N SER A 115 -0.21 13.23 -6.17
CA SER A 115 -0.45 13.88 -4.90
C SER A 115 -1.14 12.87 -3.98
N GLU A 116 -1.09 13.07 -2.66
CA GLU A 116 -1.79 12.17 -1.74
C GLU A 116 -3.28 12.10 -2.06
N LYS A 117 -3.91 13.26 -2.24
CA LYS A 117 -5.34 13.36 -2.56
C LYS A 117 -5.72 12.58 -3.81
N GLU A 118 -5.01 12.83 -4.90
CA GLU A 118 -5.30 12.19 -6.19
C GLU A 118 -5.07 10.67 -6.12
N MET A 119 -3.96 10.22 -5.53
CA MET A 119 -3.68 8.79 -5.40
C MET A 119 -4.73 8.06 -4.53
N LEU A 120 -5.21 8.69 -3.47
CA LEU A 120 -6.29 8.13 -2.64
C LEU A 120 -7.61 8.03 -3.43
N SER A 121 -7.94 9.07 -4.18
CA SER A 121 -9.14 9.11 -5.04
C SER A 121 -9.07 8.06 -6.15
N ASP A 122 -7.90 7.87 -6.78
CA ASP A 122 -7.71 6.86 -7.81
C ASP A 122 -7.97 5.44 -7.27
N MET A 123 -7.45 5.13 -6.08
CA MET A 123 -7.64 3.80 -5.48
C MET A 123 -9.08 3.55 -5.07
N GLN A 124 -9.80 4.60 -4.65
CA GLN A 124 -11.25 4.53 -4.41
C GLN A 124 -12.02 4.27 -5.72
N PHE A 125 -11.69 4.99 -6.79
CA PHE A 125 -12.30 4.79 -8.12
C PHE A 125 -12.10 3.35 -8.63
N VAL A 126 -10.87 2.81 -8.47
CA VAL A 126 -10.58 1.41 -8.83
C VAL A 126 -11.48 0.47 -8.03
N TYR A 127 -11.59 0.66 -6.71
CA TYR A 127 -12.45 -0.17 -5.87
C TYR A 127 -13.91 -0.11 -6.31
N GLU A 128 -14.47 1.07 -6.52
CA GLU A 128 -15.85 1.27 -6.97
C GLU A 128 -16.12 0.61 -8.34
N SER A 129 -15.12 0.62 -9.22
CA SER A 129 -15.22 -0.05 -10.52
C SER A 129 -15.38 -1.56 -10.41
N LEU A 130 -14.84 -2.18 -9.34
CA LEU A 130 -14.96 -3.61 -9.08
C LEU A 130 -16.35 -4.01 -8.58
N LEU A 131 -17.09 -3.12 -7.95
CA LEU A 131 -18.46 -3.39 -7.46
C LEU A 131 -19.45 -3.72 -8.58
N LYS A 132 -19.10 -3.43 -9.83
CA LYS A 132 -19.88 -3.83 -11.01
C LYS A 132 -19.76 -5.33 -11.32
N GLN A 133 -18.73 -6.01 -10.81
CA GLN A 133 -18.43 -7.40 -11.14
C GLN A 133 -18.40 -8.32 -9.90
N TYR A 134 -18.08 -7.76 -8.74
CA TYR A 134 -17.95 -8.51 -7.48
C TYR A 134 -18.90 -7.96 -6.43
N ALA A 135 -19.60 -8.83 -5.72
CA ALA A 135 -20.27 -8.42 -4.50
C ALA A 135 -19.25 -7.93 -3.48
N GLU A 136 -19.54 -6.84 -2.80
CA GLU A 136 -18.59 -6.14 -1.94
C GLU A 136 -18.00 -7.04 -0.83
N ASN A 137 -18.83 -7.92 -0.27
CA ASN A 137 -18.44 -8.91 0.73
C ASN A 137 -17.58 -10.08 0.17
N HIS A 138 -17.28 -10.08 -1.12
CA HIS A 138 -16.32 -10.99 -1.76
C HIS A 138 -15.01 -10.29 -2.15
N ILE A 139 -14.89 -9.00 -1.87
CA ILE A 139 -13.65 -8.25 -2.10
C ILE A 139 -12.82 -8.22 -0.82
N ILE A 140 -11.57 -8.60 -0.92
CA ILE A 140 -10.55 -8.44 0.13
C ILE A 140 -9.60 -7.34 -0.32
N VAL A 141 -9.38 -6.35 0.53
CA VAL A 141 -8.42 -5.27 0.24
C VAL A 141 -7.10 -5.60 0.92
N TYR A 142 -6.05 -5.71 0.12
CA TYR A 142 -4.71 -6.02 0.60
C TYR A 142 -3.77 -4.84 0.35
N GLY A 143 -3.04 -4.41 1.38
CA GLY A 143 -2.07 -3.33 1.24
C GLY A 143 -0.73 -3.66 1.87
N ARG A 144 0.35 -3.54 1.09
CA ARG A 144 1.70 -3.81 1.57
C ARG A 144 2.53 -2.55 1.70
N SER A 145 3.18 -2.36 2.86
CA SER A 145 4.06 -1.22 3.11
C SER A 145 3.36 0.10 2.77
N LEU A 146 3.85 0.88 1.78
CA LEU A 146 3.16 2.09 1.31
C LEU A 146 1.67 1.83 0.99
N GLY A 147 1.38 0.70 0.34
CA GLY A 147 0.02 0.30 -0.04
C GLY A 147 -0.94 0.10 1.14
N SER A 148 -0.41 -0.10 2.35
CA SER A 148 -1.24 -0.27 3.55
C SER A 148 -2.09 0.97 3.89
N GLY A 149 -1.57 2.16 3.60
CA GLY A 149 -2.34 3.40 3.75
C GLY A 149 -3.49 3.49 2.75
N PHE A 150 -3.25 3.17 1.48
CA PHE A 150 -4.31 3.13 0.46
C PHE A 150 -5.38 2.10 0.79
N ALA A 151 -4.95 0.89 1.20
CA ALA A 151 -5.86 -0.17 1.61
C ALA A 151 -6.74 0.24 2.81
N ALA A 152 -6.14 0.83 3.84
CA ALA A 152 -6.88 1.31 5.01
C ALA A 152 -7.86 2.44 4.66
N LYS A 153 -7.48 3.36 3.75
CA LYS A 153 -8.36 4.43 3.28
C LYS A 153 -9.57 3.85 2.54
N VAL A 154 -9.34 2.98 1.54
CA VAL A 154 -10.42 2.33 0.79
C VAL A 154 -11.35 1.56 1.73
N ALA A 155 -10.80 0.72 2.61
CA ALA A 155 -11.61 -0.06 3.55
C ALA A 155 -12.36 0.81 4.58
N SER A 156 -11.90 2.04 4.86
CA SER A 156 -12.56 2.97 5.77
C SER A 156 -13.82 3.63 5.19
N GLU A 157 -13.97 3.62 3.88
CA GLU A 157 -15.09 4.22 3.13
C GLU A 157 -16.03 3.17 2.52
N ASN A 158 -15.65 1.89 2.63
CA ASN A 158 -16.36 0.76 2.01
C ASN A 158 -16.55 -0.39 2.99
N ARG A 159 -17.13 -1.51 2.53
CA ARG A 159 -17.40 -2.71 3.35
C ARG A 159 -16.84 -3.98 2.72
N PRO A 160 -15.52 -4.04 2.45
CA PRO A 160 -14.92 -5.26 1.91
C PRO A 160 -15.07 -6.40 2.92
N ARG A 161 -14.88 -7.64 2.44
CA ARG A 161 -14.90 -8.83 3.30
C ARG A 161 -13.87 -8.74 4.43
N TYR A 162 -12.63 -8.42 4.06
CA TYR A 162 -11.48 -8.24 4.98
C TYR A 162 -10.58 -7.12 4.50
N LEU A 163 -9.86 -6.52 5.45
CA LEU A 163 -8.69 -5.70 5.20
C LEU A 163 -7.45 -6.46 5.65
N ILE A 164 -6.45 -6.61 4.78
CA ILE A 164 -5.17 -7.23 5.11
C ILE A 164 -4.06 -6.20 4.93
N LEU A 165 -3.30 -5.96 5.98
CA LEU A 165 -2.17 -5.02 5.99
C LEU A 165 -0.86 -5.78 6.23
N ASP A 166 0.02 -5.77 5.23
CA ASP A 166 1.35 -6.38 5.29
C ASP A 166 2.39 -5.30 5.60
N SER A 167 3.03 -5.42 6.76
CA SER A 167 4.04 -4.48 7.25
C SER A 167 3.58 -3.01 7.24
N PRO A 168 2.40 -2.69 7.82
CA PRO A 168 1.84 -1.35 7.79
C PRO A 168 2.58 -0.39 8.71
N TYR A 169 2.41 0.90 8.43
CA TYR A 169 2.80 2.01 9.30
C TYR A 169 1.58 2.60 10.03
N TYR A 170 1.82 3.18 11.20
CA TYR A 170 0.79 3.91 11.97
C TYR A 170 0.33 5.17 11.23
N ASN A 171 1.27 6.00 10.82
CA ASN A 171 1.13 7.03 9.79
C ASN A 171 2.47 7.25 9.09
N PHE A 172 2.42 7.73 7.85
CA PHE A 172 3.63 7.84 7.05
C PHE A 172 4.58 8.94 7.53
N THR A 173 4.05 9.97 8.19
CA THR A 173 4.85 11.02 8.83
C THR A 173 5.84 10.43 9.82
N GLN A 174 5.40 9.52 10.72
CA GLN A 174 6.30 8.88 11.69
C GLN A 174 7.37 7.99 11.04
N VAL A 175 7.08 7.42 9.86
CA VAL A 175 8.11 6.68 9.11
C VAL A 175 9.21 7.63 8.66
N VAL A 176 8.85 8.79 8.10
CA VAL A 176 9.82 9.78 7.59
C VAL A 176 10.57 10.45 8.73
N GLU A 177 9.89 10.83 9.83
CA GLU A 177 10.49 11.41 11.03
C GLU A 177 11.62 10.55 11.61
N ARG A 178 11.49 9.23 11.51
CA ARG A 178 12.54 8.31 11.97
C ARG A 178 13.86 8.46 11.20
N PHE A 179 13.78 8.81 9.91
CA PHE A 179 14.96 9.01 9.06
C PHE A 179 15.47 10.45 9.04
N LEU A 180 14.60 11.39 9.37
CA LEU A 180 14.91 12.84 9.36
C LEU A 180 14.41 13.50 10.65
N PRO A 181 14.93 13.08 11.84
CA PRO A 181 14.38 13.47 13.13
C PRO A 181 14.55 14.96 13.46
N ILE A 182 15.49 15.65 12.81
CA ILE A 182 15.78 17.07 13.05
C ILE A 182 14.79 17.99 12.32
N LEU A 183 14.17 17.50 11.23
CA LEU A 183 13.27 18.30 10.41
C LEU A 183 11.83 18.28 10.93
N PRO A 184 11.08 19.38 10.74
CA PRO A 184 9.67 19.47 11.12
C PRO A 184 8.79 18.74 10.09
N ILE A 185 8.97 17.41 9.95
CA ILE A 185 8.40 16.58 8.90
C ILE A 185 6.89 16.74 8.77
N ARG A 186 6.16 16.92 9.86
CA ARG A 186 4.72 17.15 9.87
C ARG A 186 4.26 18.34 9.03
N TYR A 187 5.13 19.33 8.79
CA TYR A 187 4.83 20.52 8.00
C TYR A 187 5.47 20.48 6.60
N VAL A 188 6.54 19.72 6.43
CA VAL A 188 7.30 19.63 5.18
C VAL A 188 6.78 18.51 4.29
N LEU A 189 6.26 17.43 4.88
CA LEU A 189 5.78 16.26 4.15
C LEU A 189 4.43 16.56 3.47
N ARG A 190 4.30 16.17 2.20
CA ARG A 190 3.05 16.28 1.41
C ARG A 190 2.24 14.98 1.39
N TYR A 191 2.82 13.89 1.89
CA TYR A 191 2.22 12.55 1.94
C TYR A 191 2.19 12.06 3.38
N HIS A 192 1.05 12.21 4.05
CA HIS A 192 0.89 11.85 5.46
C HIS A 192 0.37 10.44 5.66
N LEU A 193 -0.46 9.96 4.73
CA LEU A 193 -1.08 8.63 4.70
C LEU A 193 -1.48 8.15 6.11
N ARG A 194 -2.60 8.65 6.59
CA ARG A 194 -3.06 8.54 7.98
C ARG A 194 -3.76 7.21 8.26
N THR A 195 -3.03 6.08 8.18
CA THR A 195 -3.55 4.75 8.50
C THR A 195 -4.20 4.71 9.88
N ASP A 196 -3.62 5.39 10.86
CA ASP A 196 -4.13 5.54 12.24
C ASP A 196 -5.53 6.15 12.31
N LYS A 197 -5.87 7.07 11.42
CA LYS A 197 -7.20 7.68 11.36
C LYS A 197 -8.19 6.80 10.62
N TRP A 198 -7.77 6.21 9.51
CA TRP A 198 -8.66 5.44 8.64
C TRP A 198 -9.05 4.10 9.25
N ILE A 199 -8.10 3.38 9.86
CA ILE A 199 -8.36 2.06 10.45
C ILE A 199 -9.43 2.08 11.55
N ARG A 200 -9.62 3.22 12.23
CA ARG A 200 -10.69 3.41 13.22
C ARG A 200 -12.09 3.36 12.63
N LYS A 201 -12.21 3.66 11.32
CA LYS A 201 -13.47 3.70 10.57
C LYS A 201 -13.73 2.42 9.79
N VAL A 202 -12.78 1.50 9.75
CA VAL A 202 -12.92 0.22 9.05
C VAL A 202 -13.96 -0.64 9.75
N ASN A 203 -14.94 -1.12 8.99
CA ASN A 203 -16.05 -1.92 9.51
C ASN A 203 -15.80 -3.43 9.45
N CYS A 204 -15.01 -3.90 8.49
CA CYS A 204 -14.66 -5.32 8.36
C CYS A 204 -13.53 -5.72 9.34
N HIS A 205 -13.35 -7.04 9.51
CA HIS A 205 -12.21 -7.55 10.26
C HIS A 205 -10.91 -7.21 9.54
N THR A 206 -9.92 -6.76 10.30
CA THR A 206 -8.60 -6.36 9.78
C THR A 206 -7.53 -7.32 10.29
N TYR A 207 -6.79 -7.89 9.36
CA TYR A 207 -5.61 -8.68 9.66
C TYR A 207 -4.36 -7.85 9.38
N ILE A 208 -3.45 -7.80 10.34
CA ILE A 208 -2.13 -7.20 10.19
C ILE A 208 -1.11 -8.33 10.26
N ILE A 209 -0.24 -8.44 9.27
CA ILE A 209 0.89 -9.35 9.29
C ILE A 209 2.20 -8.56 9.30
N HIS A 210 3.12 -8.86 10.24
CA HIS A 210 4.32 -8.04 10.42
C HIS A 210 5.50 -8.86 10.97
N GLY A 211 6.68 -8.61 10.41
CA GLY A 211 7.91 -9.25 10.85
C GLY A 211 8.51 -8.59 12.10
N THR A 212 8.91 -9.40 13.09
CA THR A 212 9.45 -8.87 14.36
C THR A 212 10.82 -8.20 14.22
N LYS A 213 11.55 -8.49 13.11
CA LYS A 213 12.84 -7.84 12.77
C LYS A 213 12.73 -6.82 11.64
N ASP A 214 11.54 -6.27 11.39
CA ASP A 214 11.37 -5.19 10.43
C ASP A 214 12.11 -3.93 10.90
N ARG A 215 13.19 -3.57 10.19
CA ARG A 215 14.01 -2.40 10.50
C ARG A 215 13.54 -1.14 9.80
N LEU A 216 12.72 -1.27 8.74
CA LEU A 216 12.17 -0.14 8.00
C LEU A 216 10.96 0.44 8.73
N ILE A 217 9.98 -0.40 9.00
CA ILE A 217 8.78 -0.07 9.77
C ILE A 217 8.74 -1.00 10.99
N PRO A 218 9.13 -0.53 12.18
CA PRO A 218 9.14 -1.38 13.36
C PRO A 218 7.76 -1.91 13.72
N ILE A 219 7.68 -3.17 14.15
CA ILE A 219 6.43 -3.87 14.50
C ILE A 219 5.58 -3.09 15.52
N ARG A 220 6.19 -2.26 16.36
CA ARG A 220 5.48 -1.38 17.30
C ARG A 220 4.43 -0.49 16.63
N GLN A 221 4.59 -0.17 15.33
CA GLN A 221 3.59 0.60 14.59
C GLN A 221 2.32 -0.23 14.33
N SER A 222 2.47 -1.51 14.03
CA SER A 222 1.35 -2.45 13.93
C SER A 222 0.67 -2.70 15.28
N GLU A 223 1.46 -2.81 16.34
CA GLU A 223 0.93 -2.95 17.71
C GLU A 223 0.12 -1.71 18.13
N ALA A 224 0.59 -0.53 17.73
CA ALA A 224 -0.16 0.71 17.94
C ALA A 224 -1.47 0.74 17.14
N LEU A 225 -1.47 0.25 15.88
CA LEU A 225 -2.70 0.12 15.09
C LEU A 225 -3.67 -0.87 15.72
N GLN A 226 -3.20 -2.03 16.19
CA GLN A 226 -4.04 -3.04 16.85
C GLN A 226 -4.76 -2.47 18.08
N LYS A 227 -4.07 -1.64 18.87
CA LYS A 227 -4.65 -0.99 20.06
C LYS A 227 -5.80 -0.03 19.73
N LEU A 228 -5.93 0.45 18.48
CA LEU A 228 -7.01 1.36 18.08
C LEU A 228 -8.37 0.66 17.97
N ASN A 229 -8.38 -0.65 17.68
CA ASN A 229 -9.58 -1.48 17.65
C ASN A 229 -9.22 -2.96 17.90
N PRO A 230 -8.92 -3.35 19.13
CA PRO A 230 -8.40 -4.69 19.45
C PRO A 230 -9.39 -5.82 19.17
N HIS A 231 -10.69 -5.54 19.11
CA HIS A 231 -11.72 -6.53 18.81
C HIS A 231 -11.85 -6.83 17.31
N LYS A 232 -11.45 -5.89 16.45
CA LYS A 232 -11.55 -6.04 14.99
C LYS A 232 -10.18 -6.22 14.30
N ILE A 233 -9.08 -6.04 15.04
CA ILE A 233 -7.73 -6.11 14.46
C ILE A 233 -6.97 -7.28 15.07
N THR A 234 -6.65 -8.26 14.23
CA THR A 234 -5.76 -9.39 14.59
C THR A 234 -4.36 -9.12 14.05
N LEU A 235 -3.35 -9.13 14.94
CA LEU A 235 -1.94 -8.97 14.57
C LEU A 235 -1.24 -10.32 14.56
N ILE A 236 -0.75 -10.72 13.38
CA ILE A 236 0.06 -11.89 13.15
C ILE A 236 1.54 -11.48 13.13
N ARG A 237 2.30 -11.99 14.08
CA ARG A 237 3.74 -11.71 14.21
C ARG A 237 4.55 -12.81 13.55
N ILE A 238 5.32 -12.46 12.52
CA ILE A 238 6.27 -13.40 11.89
C ILE A 238 7.59 -13.27 12.61
N GLN A 239 7.94 -14.28 13.41
CA GLN A 239 9.18 -14.27 14.16
C GLN A 239 10.39 -14.24 13.24
N ASN A 240 11.35 -13.34 13.54
CA ASN A 240 12.54 -13.09 12.72
C ASN A 240 12.25 -12.54 11.30
N GLY A 241 11.00 -12.32 10.93
CA GLY A 241 10.63 -11.71 9.66
C GLY A 241 11.11 -10.25 9.58
N GLY A 242 11.63 -9.85 8.43
CA GLY A 242 11.97 -8.46 8.08
C GLY A 242 10.93 -7.89 7.11
N HIS A 243 11.15 -6.66 6.64
CA HIS A 243 10.20 -5.94 5.78
C HIS A 243 9.87 -6.62 4.45
N ASN A 244 10.82 -7.35 3.86
CA ASN A 244 10.69 -7.84 2.48
C ASN A 244 10.69 -9.36 2.35
N ASN A 245 10.70 -10.11 3.44
CA ASN A 245 10.88 -11.56 3.39
C ASN A 245 9.77 -12.37 4.07
N LEU A 246 8.64 -11.76 4.42
CA LEU A 246 7.53 -12.46 5.08
C LEU A 246 7.07 -13.71 4.30
N PRO A 247 6.98 -13.71 2.96
CA PRO A 247 6.62 -14.91 2.19
C PRO A 247 7.66 -16.05 2.21
N LYS A 248 8.76 -15.90 2.94
CA LYS A 248 9.73 -16.99 3.15
C LYS A 248 9.41 -17.82 4.41
N PHE A 249 8.43 -17.41 5.18
CA PHE A 249 8.06 -18.02 6.46
C PHE A 249 6.76 -18.79 6.34
N ASP A 250 6.71 -19.97 6.94
CA ASP A 250 5.51 -20.82 6.92
C ASP A 250 4.31 -20.15 7.61
N GLU A 251 4.56 -19.36 8.65
CA GLU A 251 3.52 -18.58 9.34
C GLU A 251 2.77 -17.63 8.40
N TYR A 252 3.46 -17.03 7.41
CA TYR A 252 2.83 -16.21 6.37
C TYR A 252 1.88 -17.07 5.52
N HIS A 253 2.34 -18.20 5.03
CA HIS A 253 1.54 -19.08 4.18
C HIS A 253 0.38 -19.73 4.93
N ASN A 254 0.60 -20.11 6.19
CA ASN A 254 -0.44 -20.62 7.06
C ASN A 254 -1.54 -19.57 7.28
N PHE A 255 -1.15 -18.34 7.60
CA PHE A 255 -2.09 -17.23 7.74
C PHE A 255 -2.91 -17.01 6.47
N ILE A 256 -2.28 -16.88 5.29
CA ILE A 256 -2.99 -16.70 4.01
C ILE A 256 -3.94 -17.88 3.75
N ARG A 257 -3.50 -19.12 3.98
CA ARG A 257 -4.34 -20.30 3.85
C ARG A 257 -5.57 -20.23 4.76
N ASP A 258 -5.36 -19.89 6.04
CA ASP A 258 -6.43 -20.01 7.05
C ASP A 258 -7.53 -18.95 6.85
N ILE A 259 -7.18 -17.77 6.32
CA ILE A 259 -8.17 -16.71 6.03
C ILE A 259 -8.84 -16.86 4.66
N LEU A 260 -8.23 -17.59 3.71
CA LEU A 260 -8.75 -17.78 2.35
C LEU A 260 -9.40 -19.15 2.13
N LYS A 261 -9.22 -20.11 3.04
CA LYS A 261 -9.99 -21.35 3.02
C LYS A 261 -11.43 -21.07 3.41
N TYR A 262 -12.34 -21.60 2.62
CA TYR A 262 -13.76 -21.73 2.96
C TYR A 262 -13.97 -22.98 3.79
#